data_114847ce21cd936451194d900ecb6547
#
_entry.id   114847ce21cd936451194d900ecb6547
#
_cell.length_a   1.000
_cell.length_b   1.000
_cell.length_c   1.000
_cell.angle_alpha   90.00
_cell.angle_beta   90.00
_cell.angle_gamma   90.00
#
_symmetry.space_group_name_H-M   'P 1'
#
loop_
_entity.id
_entity.type
_entity.pdbx_description
1 polymer ?
#
loop_
_entity_poly.entity_id
_entity_poly.type
_entity_poly.pdbx_seq_one_letter_code
_entity_poly.pdbx_strand_id
1 'polypeptide(L)'
;MEAAVRWSPHSVGDKHRFLLVDVAESSVTLNEFDAEGLDGHKSSKVQHHRVAHHGKLPNFAAFDWSRTDESLVAIGLVSGNASLVKLSETNEPSEVVTTFRIKQQRKCNSIAFSTEKWLAVALDKTRSDVCLNIYDAGGNSGSHSDPIRRLCPAELVSSVRFFPRQPQELVLAAQRSFIRLYDLRG
;
A
#
# COMPACT_ATOMS: atom_id res chain seq x y z
N MET A 1 10.77 4.17 10.64
CA MET A 1 9.46 4.87 10.57
C MET A 1 8.70 4.38 11.79
N GLU A 2 8.34 5.25 12.70
CA GLU A 2 7.66 4.86 13.94
C GLU A 2 6.14 4.74 13.74
N ALA A 3 5.56 5.68 12.99
CA ALA A 3 4.17 5.64 12.57
C ALA A 3 3.99 6.37 11.24
N ALA A 4 2.95 6.04 10.50
CA ALA A 4 2.59 6.72 9.26
C ALA A 4 1.07 6.86 9.14
N VAL A 5 0.64 8.03 8.63
CA VAL A 5 -0.77 8.33 8.40
C VAL A 5 -1.01 8.49 6.90
N ARG A 6 -2.13 8.00 6.42
CA ARG A 6 -2.60 8.20 5.06
C ARG A 6 -4.09 8.47 5.03
N TRP A 7 -4.47 9.56 4.38
CA TRP A 7 -5.87 9.90 4.15
C TRP A 7 -6.54 8.92 3.19
N SER A 8 -7.82 8.68 3.44
CA SER A 8 -8.65 7.87 2.55
C SER A 8 -8.73 8.51 1.15
N PRO A 9 -8.48 7.75 0.09
CA PRO A 9 -8.81 8.19 -1.25
C PRO A 9 -10.32 8.20 -1.53
N HIS A 10 -11.14 7.71 -0.60
CA HIS A 10 -12.59 7.51 -0.73
C HIS A 10 -13.41 8.47 0.15
N SER A 11 -12.78 9.43 0.82
CA SER A 11 -13.50 10.37 1.70
C SER A 11 -14.61 11.10 0.93
N VAL A 12 -15.85 11.01 1.43
CA VAL A 12 -17.04 11.63 0.85
C VAL A 12 -17.80 12.36 1.94
N GLY A 13 -18.13 13.63 1.70
CA GLY A 13 -18.87 14.48 2.66
C GLY A 13 -18.01 14.88 3.88
N ASP A 14 -18.67 15.02 5.03
CA ASP A 14 -18.06 15.53 6.27
C ASP A 14 -17.30 14.46 7.07
N LYS A 15 -17.44 13.20 6.66
CA LYS A 15 -16.72 12.10 7.28
C LYS A 15 -15.38 11.89 6.64
N HIS A 16 -14.34 12.03 7.42
CA HIS A 16 -12.97 11.86 6.98
C HIS A 16 -12.36 10.61 7.59
N ARG A 17 -11.77 9.78 6.74
CA ARG A 17 -11.11 8.53 7.17
C ARG A 17 -9.61 8.59 6.91
N PHE A 18 -8.86 7.95 7.77
CA PHE A 18 -7.42 7.80 7.61
C PHE A 18 -6.93 6.46 8.15
N LEU A 19 -5.91 5.94 7.51
CA LEU A 19 -5.14 4.80 8.04
C LEU A 19 -4.01 5.33 8.93
N LEU A 20 -3.91 4.76 10.10
CA LEU A 20 -2.75 4.86 10.96
C LEU A 20 -2.02 3.52 10.93
N VAL A 21 -0.75 3.57 10.53
CA VAL A 21 0.14 2.42 10.59
C VAL A 21 1.13 2.64 11.73
N ASP A 22 1.08 1.77 12.71
CA ASP A 22 1.97 1.77 13.86
C ASP A 22 2.98 0.63 13.72
N VAL A 23 4.25 0.99 13.56
CA VAL A 23 5.33 0.01 13.38
C VAL A 23 5.66 -0.67 14.71
N ALA A 24 5.57 0.03 15.83
CA ALA A 24 5.87 -0.51 17.15
C ALA A 24 4.83 -1.56 17.54
N GLU A 25 3.57 -1.26 17.31
CA GLU A 25 2.45 -2.19 17.58
C GLU A 25 2.26 -3.21 16.45
N SER A 26 3.01 -3.09 15.35
CA SER A 26 2.86 -3.94 14.15
C SER A 26 1.40 -4.02 13.68
N SER A 27 0.76 -2.86 13.57
CA SER A 27 -0.68 -2.77 13.30
C SER A 27 -1.04 -1.72 12.26
N VAL A 28 -2.18 -1.94 11.59
CA VAL A 28 -2.88 -0.97 10.75
C VAL A 28 -4.26 -0.73 11.33
N THR A 29 -4.62 0.52 11.53
CA THR A 29 -5.95 0.91 12.00
C THR A 29 -6.62 1.87 11.04
N LEU A 30 -7.88 1.62 10.74
CA LEU A 30 -8.76 2.55 10.05
C LEU A 30 -9.44 3.41 11.11
N ASN A 31 -9.32 4.71 10.98
CA ASN A 31 -9.92 5.67 11.88
C ASN A 31 -10.85 6.60 11.08
N GLU A 32 -11.90 7.06 11.75
CA GLU A 32 -12.85 8.03 11.21
C GLU A 32 -12.97 9.21 12.16
N PHE A 33 -13.10 10.40 11.63
CA PHE A 33 -13.47 11.58 12.41
C PHE A 33 -14.47 12.44 11.63
N ASP A 34 -15.26 13.19 12.37
CA ASP A 34 -16.22 14.14 11.85
C ASP A 34 -15.60 15.55 11.83
N ALA A 35 -15.68 16.22 10.70
CA ALA A 35 -15.16 17.59 10.57
C ALA A 35 -16.17 18.66 10.99
N GLU A 36 -17.41 18.28 11.36
CA GLU A 36 -18.41 19.21 11.88
C GLU A 36 -17.87 19.91 13.14
N GLY A 37 -17.77 21.23 13.11
CA GLY A 37 -17.32 22.02 14.25
C GLY A 37 -15.84 22.34 14.29
N LEU A 38 -15.08 22.06 13.25
CA LEU A 38 -13.74 22.61 13.06
C LEU A 38 -13.81 24.08 12.66
N ASP A 39 -14.29 24.95 13.56
CA ASP A 39 -14.16 26.39 13.41
C ASP A 39 -12.68 26.77 13.41
N GLY A 40 -12.23 27.38 12.30
CA GLY A 40 -10.83 27.63 11.97
C GLY A 40 -10.02 28.49 12.95
N HIS A 41 -10.49 28.72 14.16
CA HIS A 41 -9.85 29.59 15.16
C HIS A 41 -9.59 28.94 16.54
N LYS A 42 -10.00 27.70 16.77
CA LYS A 42 -9.67 27.01 18.02
C LYS A 42 -9.08 25.64 17.69
N SER A 43 -7.88 25.39 18.21
CA SER A 43 -7.29 24.04 18.27
C SER A 43 -8.16 23.13 19.17
N SER A 44 -9.29 22.71 18.64
CA SER A 44 -10.09 21.67 19.27
C SER A 44 -9.43 20.31 19.04
N LYS A 45 -9.33 19.50 20.06
CA LYS A 45 -8.88 18.11 19.91
C LYS A 45 -9.90 17.40 19.01
N VAL A 46 -9.52 17.11 17.78
CA VAL A 46 -10.30 16.29 16.88
C VAL A 46 -10.49 14.92 17.54
N GLN A 47 -11.72 14.56 17.83
CA GLN A 47 -12.05 13.22 18.32
C GLN A 47 -12.15 12.31 17.12
N HIS A 48 -11.33 11.25 17.12
CA HIS A 48 -11.43 10.19 16.12
C HIS A 48 -11.77 8.88 16.84
N HIS A 49 -12.41 7.99 16.11
CA HIS A 49 -12.70 6.66 16.59
C HIS A 49 -12.15 5.60 15.63
N ARG A 50 -11.76 4.47 16.19
CA ARG A 50 -11.24 3.36 15.40
C ARG A 50 -12.39 2.57 14.78
N VAL A 51 -12.39 2.47 13.45
CA VAL A 51 -13.40 1.76 12.66
C VAL A 51 -12.99 0.30 12.45
N ALA A 52 -11.73 0.06 12.09
CA ALA A 52 -11.20 -1.28 11.85
C ALA A 52 -9.75 -1.41 12.31
N HIS A 53 -9.31 -2.64 12.56
CA HIS A 53 -7.95 -2.92 13.03
C HIS A 53 -7.44 -4.25 12.48
N HIS A 54 -6.18 -4.26 12.06
CA HIS A 54 -5.42 -5.47 11.78
C HIS A 54 -4.06 -5.40 12.48
N GLY A 55 -3.79 -6.34 13.36
CA GLY A 55 -2.52 -6.44 14.10
C GLY A 55 -1.64 -7.60 13.60
N LYS A 56 -0.49 -7.78 14.26
CA LYS A 56 0.46 -8.88 14.00
C LYS A 56 1.09 -8.84 12.60
N LEU A 57 1.38 -7.64 12.09
CA LEU A 57 2.07 -7.47 10.83
C LEU A 57 3.58 -7.60 11.04
N PRO A 58 4.24 -8.69 10.62
CA PRO A 58 5.66 -8.86 10.87
C PRO A 58 6.48 -7.91 9.97
N ASN A 59 7.44 -7.18 10.59
CA ASN A 59 8.48 -6.46 9.86
C ASN A 59 7.94 -5.59 8.69
N PHE A 60 7.04 -4.71 9.02
CA PHE A 60 6.41 -3.76 8.12
C PHE A 60 7.44 -2.79 7.49
N ALA A 61 7.31 -2.50 6.20
CA ALA A 61 8.23 -1.63 5.47
C ALA A 61 7.54 -0.54 4.64
N ALA A 62 6.42 -0.85 3.99
CA ALA A 62 5.68 0.07 3.14
C ALA A 62 4.19 -0.30 3.13
N PHE A 63 3.33 0.67 2.80
CA PHE A 63 1.90 0.41 2.62
C PHE A 63 1.30 1.34 1.58
N ASP A 64 0.18 0.92 1.02
CA ASP A 64 -0.71 1.76 0.24
C ASP A 64 -2.16 1.33 0.41
N TRP A 65 -3.08 2.28 0.22
CA TRP A 65 -4.51 2.06 0.32
C TRP A 65 -5.12 1.95 -1.08
N SER A 66 -5.96 0.94 -1.29
CA SER A 66 -6.64 0.76 -2.56
C SER A 66 -7.50 1.99 -2.90
N ARG A 67 -7.48 2.37 -4.18
CA ARG A 67 -8.28 3.47 -4.69
C ARG A 67 -9.66 3.04 -5.18
N THR A 68 -9.90 1.73 -5.25
CA THR A 68 -11.14 1.12 -5.76
C THR A 68 -11.91 0.35 -4.70
N ASP A 69 -11.26 -0.02 -3.60
CA ASP A 69 -11.86 -0.74 -2.47
C ASP A 69 -11.34 -0.16 -1.16
N GLU A 70 -12.19 0.55 -0.43
CA GLU A 70 -11.83 1.22 0.83
C GLU A 70 -11.39 0.24 1.92
N SER A 71 -11.88 -0.98 1.88
CA SER A 71 -11.50 -2.01 2.85
C SER A 71 -10.11 -2.62 2.60
N LEU A 72 -9.51 -2.40 1.41
CA LEU A 72 -8.31 -3.12 0.97
C LEU A 72 -7.04 -2.30 1.14
N VAL A 73 -6.09 -2.84 1.89
CA VAL A 73 -4.76 -2.25 2.14
C VAL A 73 -3.68 -3.21 1.67
N ALA A 74 -2.68 -2.69 0.96
CA ALA A 74 -1.48 -3.44 0.61
C ALA A 74 -0.35 -3.11 1.58
N ILE A 75 0.33 -4.14 2.05
CA ILE A 75 1.41 -4.05 3.04
C ILE A 75 2.65 -4.73 2.48
N GLY A 76 3.72 -3.96 2.34
CA GLY A 76 5.04 -4.45 1.97
C GLY A 76 5.90 -4.73 3.21
N LEU A 77 6.56 -5.88 3.24
CA LEU A 77 7.34 -6.35 4.36
C LEU A 77 8.86 -6.18 4.13
N VAL A 78 9.62 -6.17 5.22
CA VAL A 78 11.10 -6.19 5.15
C VAL A 78 11.62 -7.46 4.46
N SER A 79 10.87 -8.56 4.50
CA SER A 79 11.18 -9.76 3.72
C SER A 79 11.03 -9.58 2.21
N GLY A 80 10.34 -8.49 1.77
CA GLY A 80 9.99 -8.23 0.38
C GLY A 80 8.66 -8.83 -0.08
N ASN A 81 8.05 -9.66 0.74
CA ASN A 81 6.70 -10.12 0.49
C ASN A 81 5.73 -8.95 0.58
N ALA A 82 4.62 -9.03 -0.13
CA ALA A 82 3.54 -8.08 -0.03
C ALA A 82 2.23 -8.81 0.31
N SER A 83 1.47 -8.28 1.27
CA SER A 83 0.20 -8.85 1.68
C SER A 83 -0.94 -7.88 1.39
N LEU A 84 -2.05 -8.40 0.90
CA LEU A 84 -3.31 -7.69 0.83
C LEU A 84 -4.11 -8.01 2.09
N VAL A 85 -4.48 -6.97 2.82
CA VAL A 85 -5.29 -7.05 4.04
C VAL A 85 -6.63 -6.41 3.77
N LYS A 86 -7.69 -7.15 4.01
CA LYS A 86 -9.05 -6.63 4.01
C LYS A 86 -9.43 -6.25 5.44
N LEU A 87 -9.63 -4.96 5.65
CA LEU A 87 -10.07 -4.41 6.92
C LEU A 87 -11.57 -4.68 7.08
N SER A 88 -11.97 -5.15 8.24
CA SER A 88 -13.38 -5.39 8.58
C SER A 88 -13.86 -4.33 9.56
N GLU A 89 -14.96 -3.67 9.24
CA GLU A 89 -15.66 -2.70 10.11
C GLU A 89 -16.68 -3.40 11.03
N THR A 90 -16.90 -4.67 10.83
CA THR A 90 -17.77 -5.52 11.65
C THR A 90 -16.99 -6.14 12.81
N ASN A 91 -17.66 -6.91 13.65
CA ASN A 91 -17.00 -7.70 14.70
C ASN A 91 -16.13 -8.85 14.17
N GLU A 92 -16.10 -9.04 12.86
CA GLU A 92 -15.21 -10.01 12.23
C GLU A 92 -13.76 -9.48 12.19
N PRO A 93 -12.77 -10.35 12.38
CA PRO A 93 -11.38 -9.93 12.30
C PRO A 93 -11.01 -9.54 10.86
N SER A 94 -10.23 -8.48 10.72
CA SER A 94 -9.58 -8.16 9.45
C SER A 94 -8.65 -9.30 9.02
N GLU A 95 -8.65 -9.65 7.74
CA GLU A 95 -7.97 -10.83 7.23
C GLU A 95 -6.91 -10.52 6.16
N VAL A 96 -5.92 -11.39 6.06
CA VAL A 96 -4.98 -11.40 4.92
C VAL A 96 -5.61 -12.18 3.77
N VAL A 97 -6.01 -11.45 2.72
CA VAL A 97 -6.66 -12.04 1.55
C VAL A 97 -5.65 -12.78 0.67
N THR A 98 -4.47 -12.18 0.46
CA THR A 98 -3.44 -12.71 -0.43
C THR A 98 -2.06 -12.29 0.05
N THR A 99 -1.06 -13.14 -0.18
CA THR A 99 0.35 -12.80 0.02
C THR A 99 1.16 -13.12 -1.23
N PHE A 100 1.74 -12.09 -1.81
CA PHE A 100 2.70 -12.20 -2.92
C PHE A 100 4.09 -12.47 -2.35
N ARG A 101 4.69 -13.58 -2.74
CA ARG A 101 5.99 -14.03 -2.23
C ARG A 101 7.09 -13.79 -3.25
N ILE A 102 8.26 -13.39 -2.78
CA ILE A 102 9.46 -13.28 -3.61
C ILE A 102 10.43 -14.42 -3.32
N LYS A 103 11.22 -14.80 -4.32
CA LYS A 103 12.18 -15.92 -4.18
C LYS A 103 13.38 -15.56 -3.30
N GLN A 104 13.87 -14.33 -3.39
CA GLN A 104 15.01 -13.85 -2.58
C GLN A 104 14.53 -12.75 -1.64
N GLN A 105 14.75 -12.95 -0.35
CA GLN A 105 14.38 -11.95 0.66
C GLN A 105 15.16 -10.66 0.47
N ARG A 106 14.43 -9.55 0.42
CA ARG A 106 14.95 -8.19 0.30
C ARG A 106 13.85 -7.20 0.64
N LYS A 107 14.21 -6.06 1.17
CA LYS A 107 13.24 -5.09 1.67
C LYS A 107 12.30 -4.59 0.56
N CYS A 108 11.01 -4.50 0.87
CA CYS A 108 10.05 -3.72 0.12
C CYS A 108 10.24 -2.24 0.48
N ASN A 109 10.64 -1.42 -0.49
CA ASN A 109 10.88 0.02 -0.27
C ASN A 109 9.63 0.86 -0.48
N SER A 110 8.77 0.43 -1.41
CA SER A 110 7.54 1.13 -1.74
C SER A 110 6.53 0.18 -2.35
N ILE A 111 5.27 0.46 -2.11
CA ILE A 111 4.14 -0.28 -2.68
C ILE A 111 3.11 0.73 -3.17
N ALA A 112 2.40 0.42 -4.26
CA ALA A 112 1.38 1.29 -4.80
C ALA A 112 0.27 0.51 -5.50
N PHE A 113 -0.99 0.89 -5.25
CA PHE A 113 -2.13 0.46 -6.04
C PHE A 113 -2.30 1.32 -7.30
N SER A 114 -2.71 0.69 -8.38
CA SER A 114 -3.32 1.39 -9.51
C SER A 114 -4.78 1.74 -9.22
N THR A 115 -5.38 2.54 -10.10
CA THR A 115 -6.84 2.75 -10.13
C THR A 115 -7.61 1.60 -10.78
N GLU A 116 -6.90 0.57 -11.24
CA GLU A 116 -7.45 -0.70 -11.69
C GLU A 116 -7.19 -1.78 -10.64
N LYS A 117 -6.66 -2.91 -11.05
CA LYS A 117 -6.44 -4.06 -10.16
C LYS A 117 -4.96 -4.39 -9.97
N TRP A 118 -4.06 -3.46 -10.26
CA TRP A 118 -2.63 -3.74 -10.19
C TRP A 118 -1.99 -3.23 -8.92
N LEU A 119 -1.02 -3.99 -8.45
CA LEU A 119 -0.19 -3.66 -7.31
C LEU A 119 1.28 -3.67 -7.73
N ALA A 120 1.95 -2.53 -7.59
CA ALA A 120 3.38 -2.40 -7.81
C ALA A 120 4.13 -2.59 -6.49
N VAL A 121 5.14 -3.45 -6.49
CA VAL A 121 6.01 -3.72 -5.34
C VAL A 121 7.44 -3.42 -5.72
N ALA A 122 7.99 -2.36 -5.14
CA ALA A 122 9.36 -1.90 -5.34
C ALA A 122 10.28 -2.47 -4.26
N LEU A 123 11.39 -3.04 -4.68
CA LEU A 123 12.27 -3.86 -3.88
C LEU A 123 13.70 -3.34 -3.87
N ASP A 124 14.45 -3.69 -2.86
CA ASP A 124 15.89 -3.50 -2.81
C ASP A 124 16.60 -4.21 -3.95
N LYS A 125 17.79 -3.70 -4.28
CA LYS A 125 18.63 -4.24 -5.34
C LYS A 125 19.14 -5.64 -4.98
N THR A 126 19.13 -6.51 -5.98
CA THR A 126 19.85 -7.79 -5.97
C THR A 126 20.56 -7.99 -7.31
N ARG A 127 21.57 -8.86 -7.34
CA ARG A 127 22.36 -9.11 -8.55
C ARG A 127 21.62 -9.94 -9.60
N SER A 128 20.67 -10.75 -9.18
CA SER A 128 20.08 -11.82 -10.00
C SER A 128 18.61 -11.66 -10.30
N ASP A 129 17.98 -10.57 -9.85
CA ASP A 129 16.53 -10.40 -10.01
C ASP A 129 16.13 -8.94 -10.23
N VAL A 130 14.90 -8.75 -10.69
CA VAL A 130 14.31 -7.43 -10.94
C VAL A 130 13.89 -6.76 -9.63
N CYS A 131 13.89 -5.43 -9.61
CA CYS A 131 13.57 -4.65 -8.40
C CYS A 131 12.16 -4.08 -8.38
N LEU A 132 11.36 -4.35 -9.40
CA LEU A 132 9.95 -3.96 -9.46
C LEU A 132 9.12 -5.10 -10.01
N ASN A 133 8.15 -5.52 -9.22
CA ASN A 133 7.14 -6.49 -9.61
C ASN A 133 5.76 -5.84 -9.66
N ILE A 134 4.98 -6.17 -10.69
CA ILE A 134 3.58 -5.80 -10.82
C ILE A 134 2.74 -7.06 -10.66
N TYR A 135 1.76 -7.02 -9.77
CA TYR A 135 0.85 -8.13 -9.49
C TYR A 135 -0.58 -7.75 -9.84
N ASP A 136 -1.41 -8.74 -10.14
CA ASP A 136 -2.86 -8.59 -10.17
C ASP A 136 -3.40 -8.71 -8.74
N ALA A 137 -3.94 -7.61 -8.23
CA ALA A 137 -4.55 -7.54 -6.91
C ALA A 137 -6.07 -7.83 -6.92
N GLY A 138 -6.67 -8.01 -8.09
CA GLY A 138 -8.10 -8.26 -8.26
C GLY A 138 -8.45 -9.71 -8.59
N GLY A 139 -7.45 -10.57 -8.78
CA GLY A 139 -7.67 -11.99 -9.03
C GLY A 139 -8.23 -12.73 -7.82
N ASN A 140 -9.21 -13.60 -8.05
CA ASN A 140 -9.75 -14.46 -7.00
C ASN A 140 -8.62 -15.24 -6.34
N SER A 141 -8.58 -15.15 -5.01
CA SER A 141 -7.63 -15.81 -4.13
C SER A 141 -7.40 -17.28 -4.52
N GLY A 142 -6.16 -17.60 -4.86
CA GLY A 142 -5.79 -19.01 -4.87
C GLY A 142 -4.58 -19.44 -5.67
N SER A 143 -4.15 -18.78 -6.73
CA SER A 143 -3.08 -19.40 -7.52
C SER A 143 -2.06 -18.48 -8.24
N HIS A 144 -2.16 -17.18 -8.18
CA HIS A 144 -1.23 -16.32 -8.91
C HIS A 144 -0.40 -15.42 -7.99
N SER A 145 0.57 -16.03 -7.30
CA SER A 145 1.63 -15.30 -6.59
C SER A 145 2.71 -14.74 -7.53
N ASP A 146 2.67 -15.09 -8.81
CA ASP A 146 3.65 -14.64 -9.78
C ASP A 146 3.31 -13.23 -10.32
N PRO A 147 4.31 -12.37 -10.48
CA PRO A 147 4.08 -11.04 -11.03
C PRO A 147 3.70 -11.11 -12.52
N ILE A 148 2.69 -10.31 -12.91
CA ILE A 148 2.27 -10.14 -14.31
C ILE A 148 3.31 -9.38 -15.15
N ARG A 149 4.13 -8.55 -14.49
CA ARG A 149 5.28 -7.84 -15.09
C ARG A 149 6.44 -7.80 -14.11
N ARG A 150 7.64 -7.88 -14.66
CA ARG A 150 8.90 -7.81 -13.91
C ARG A 150 9.81 -6.77 -14.57
N LEU A 151 10.12 -5.71 -13.84
CA LEU A 151 10.77 -4.51 -14.37
C LEU A 151 11.99 -4.12 -13.53
N CYS A 152 12.81 -3.20 -14.03
CA CYS A 152 13.99 -2.70 -13.35
C CYS A 152 15.02 -3.78 -12.99
N PRO A 153 15.68 -4.41 -13.97
CA PRO A 153 16.76 -5.35 -13.67
C PRO A 153 17.94 -4.61 -13.02
N ALA A 154 18.44 -5.17 -11.92
CA ALA A 154 19.65 -4.73 -11.23
C ALA A 154 19.70 -3.28 -10.70
N GLU A 155 18.57 -2.58 -10.63
CA GLU A 155 18.48 -1.22 -10.07
C GLU A 155 17.53 -1.18 -8.86
N LEU A 156 17.97 -0.50 -7.79
CA LEU A 156 17.11 -0.25 -6.64
C LEU A 156 15.96 0.67 -7.03
N VAL A 157 14.75 0.31 -6.65
CA VAL A 157 13.58 1.18 -6.76
C VAL A 157 13.20 1.67 -5.37
N SER A 158 13.37 2.95 -5.11
CA SER A 158 13.09 3.56 -3.81
C SER A 158 11.62 3.98 -3.65
N SER A 159 10.95 4.30 -4.75
CA SER A 159 9.54 4.71 -4.76
C SER A 159 8.88 4.32 -6.07
N VAL A 160 7.60 4.00 -5.99
CA VAL A 160 6.76 3.68 -7.16
C VAL A 160 5.39 4.35 -7.01
N ARG A 161 4.87 4.87 -8.13
CA ARG A 161 3.51 5.42 -8.20
C ARG A 161 2.91 5.16 -9.57
N PHE A 162 1.62 4.86 -9.61
CA PHE A 162 0.83 4.84 -10.83
C PHE A 162 0.29 6.23 -11.18
N PHE A 163 0.15 6.51 -12.46
CA PHE A 163 -0.61 7.68 -12.90
C PHE A 163 -2.11 7.43 -12.69
N PRO A 164 -2.82 8.26 -11.92
CA PRO A 164 -4.23 8.03 -11.62
C PRO A 164 -5.15 8.04 -12.85
N ARG A 165 -4.78 8.82 -13.89
CA ARG A 165 -5.57 8.94 -15.14
C ARG A 165 -5.09 7.98 -16.24
N GLN A 166 -3.96 7.34 -16.05
CA GLN A 166 -3.32 6.40 -16.98
C GLN A 166 -2.75 5.24 -16.17
N PRO A 167 -3.61 4.36 -15.65
CA PRO A 167 -3.20 3.31 -14.72
C PRO A 167 -2.30 2.23 -15.33
N GLN A 168 -2.17 2.21 -16.67
CA GLN A 168 -1.23 1.36 -17.40
C GLN A 168 0.20 1.91 -17.41
N GLU A 169 0.39 3.13 -16.93
CA GLU A 169 1.69 3.77 -16.82
C GLU A 169 2.05 3.92 -15.34
N LEU A 170 3.33 3.75 -15.03
CA LEU A 170 3.83 4.01 -13.68
C LEU A 170 5.14 4.77 -13.70
N VAL A 171 5.34 5.60 -12.69
CA VAL A 171 6.58 6.34 -12.48
C VAL A 171 7.40 5.66 -11.41
N LEU A 172 8.67 5.42 -11.70
CA LEU A 172 9.63 4.92 -10.72
C LEU A 172 10.59 6.03 -10.32
N ALA A 173 10.86 6.14 -9.04
CA ALA A 173 12.03 6.86 -8.55
C ALA A 173 13.12 5.84 -8.22
N ALA A 174 14.15 5.74 -9.04
CA ALA A 174 15.29 4.90 -8.73
C ALA A 174 16.31 5.66 -7.86
N GLN A 175 17.20 4.94 -7.19
CA GLN A 175 18.29 5.55 -6.44
C GLN A 175 19.20 6.33 -7.39
N ARG A 176 19.75 7.49 -6.96
CA ARG A 176 20.61 8.41 -7.73
C ARG A 176 19.90 9.35 -8.71
N SER A 177 18.76 9.86 -8.33
CA SER A 177 18.17 11.08 -8.93
C SER A 177 17.61 10.97 -10.34
N PHE A 178 17.25 9.81 -10.83
CA PHE A 178 16.48 9.71 -12.06
C PHE A 178 15.16 8.97 -11.85
N ILE A 179 14.19 9.33 -12.67
CA ILE A 179 12.84 8.74 -12.72
C ILE A 179 12.72 8.00 -14.04
N ARG A 180 12.25 6.77 -13.98
CA ARG A 180 11.86 5.99 -15.15
C ARG A 180 10.36 5.89 -15.26
N LEU A 181 9.87 6.05 -16.46
CA LEU A 181 8.49 5.82 -16.84
C LEU A 181 8.40 4.51 -17.60
N TYR A 182 7.48 3.64 -17.19
CA TYR A 182 7.18 2.40 -17.87
C TYR A 182 5.75 2.42 -18.37
N ASP A 183 5.56 2.05 -19.63
CA ASP A 183 4.27 1.76 -20.23
C ASP A 183 3.99 0.26 -20.07
N LEU A 184 2.89 -0.07 -19.45
CA LEU A 184 2.51 -1.47 -19.17
C LEU A 184 1.57 -2.07 -20.20
N ARG A 185 1.22 -1.33 -21.27
CA ARG A 185 0.30 -1.77 -22.33
C ARG A 185 0.92 -2.74 -23.32
N GLY A 186 2.25 -2.80 -23.38
CA GLY A 186 3.02 -3.60 -24.34
C GLY A 186 3.53 -4.92 -23.80
#